data_4fc249fdb891f5fb1c01b5d46a813777
#
_entry.id   4fc249fdb891f5fb1c01b5d46a813777
#
_cell.length_a   1.000
_cell.length_b   1.000
_cell.length_c   1.000
_cell.angle_alpha   90.00
_cell.angle_beta   90.00
_cell.angle_gamma   90.00
#
_symmetry.space_group_name_H-M   'P 1'
#
loop_
_entity.id
_entity.type
_entity.pdbx_description
1 polymer ?
#
loop_
_entity_poly.entity_id
_entity_poly.type
_entity_poly.pdbx_seq_one_letter_code
_entity_poly.pdbx_strand_id
1 'polypeptide(L)'
;ANGGPESMARLPDGRFVVISEEAHVRRPDWTGSETDRLHTRQALIFGRDPTAGGAPARFAYTPYGRYDPSDVTALPNGDLLVLDRGFRLPFRFSARISRIDRRDVAAGRIAKGRLIATIDAPLIHDNFEGIDTTIENGATIVW
;
A
#
# COMPACT_ATOMS: atom_id res chain seq x y z
N ALA A 1 14.71 -7.45 12.70
CA ALA A 1 13.54 -6.58 12.47
C ALA A 1 13.38 -6.45 10.96
N ASN A 2 12.32 -7.05 10.40
CA ASN A 2 12.04 -7.09 8.98
C ASN A 2 11.02 -6.00 8.60
N GLY A 3 11.19 -4.78 9.01
CA GLY A 3 10.27 -3.68 8.73
C GLY A 3 10.77 -2.72 7.64
N GLY A 4 11.32 -3.26 6.57
CA GLY A 4 11.81 -2.49 5.43
C GLY A 4 10.70 -1.99 4.49
N PRO A 5 11.06 -1.21 3.45
CA PRO A 5 10.17 -0.89 2.34
C PRO A 5 10.05 -2.11 1.43
N GLU A 6 9.02 -2.94 1.65
CA GLU A 6 8.85 -4.19 0.91
C GLU A 6 7.96 -4.03 -0.33
N SER A 7 7.10 -3.02 -0.36
CA SER A 7 6.20 -2.76 -1.48
C SER A 7 6.60 -1.51 -2.27
N MET A 8 6.67 -1.62 -3.60
CA MET A 8 7.02 -0.51 -4.47
C MET A 8 6.26 -0.55 -5.79
N ALA A 9 5.73 0.59 -6.21
CA ALA A 9 5.09 0.77 -7.51
C ALA A 9 5.69 1.95 -8.28
N ARG A 10 5.77 1.82 -9.61
CA ARG A 10 6.05 2.94 -10.50
C ARG A 10 4.75 3.58 -10.95
N LEU A 11 4.61 4.88 -10.69
CA LEU A 11 3.45 5.67 -11.13
C LEU A 11 3.49 5.91 -12.65
N PRO A 12 2.34 6.19 -13.30
CA PRO A 12 2.29 6.51 -14.73
C PRO A 12 3.14 7.72 -15.13
N ASP A 13 3.38 8.66 -14.23
CA ASP A 13 4.25 9.83 -14.45
C ASP A 13 5.75 9.51 -14.25
N GLY A 14 6.08 8.26 -13.93
CA GLY A 14 7.43 7.74 -13.77
C GLY A 14 8.01 7.87 -12.37
N ARG A 15 7.34 8.52 -11.42
CA ARG A 15 7.74 8.52 -10.00
C ARG A 15 7.55 7.14 -9.37
N PHE A 16 8.17 6.93 -8.22
CA PHE A 16 8.01 5.69 -7.46
C PHE A 16 7.32 5.95 -6.13
N VAL A 17 6.44 5.04 -5.76
CA VAL A 17 5.81 4.99 -4.44
C VAL A 17 6.32 3.76 -3.71
N VAL A 18 6.62 3.94 -2.42
CA VAL A 18 6.98 2.86 -1.52
C VAL A 18 6.08 2.95 -0.30
N ILE A 19 5.47 1.84 0.12
CA ILE A 19 4.70 1.75 1.36
C ILE A 19 5.43 0.80 2.29
N SER A 20 5.65 1.21 3.53
CA SER A 20 6.30 0.36 4.52
C SER A 20 5.31 -0.62 5.13
N GLU A 21 5.72 -1.88 5.32
CA GLU A 21 4.91 -2.90 5.99
C GLU A 21 4.70 -2.56 7.47
N GLU A 22 5.76 -2.15 8.19
CA GLU A 22 5.71 -1.97 9.64
C GLU A 22 5.94 -0.53 10.11
N ALA A 23 6.61 0.32 9.32
CA ALA A 23 6.94 1.65 9.78
C ALA A 23 5.70 2.54 9.92
N HIS A 24 5.39 2.91 11.14
CA HIS A 24 4.31 3.85 11.45
C HIS A 24 4.68 5.28 11.06
N VAL A 25 3.66 6.09 10.82
CA VAL A 25 3.84 7.54 10.62
C VAL A 25 4.50 8.15 11.86
N ARG A 26 5.48 9.02 11.63
CA ARG A 26 6.20 9.71 12.71
C ARG A 26 5.25 10.63 13.48
N ARG A 27 5.41 10.71 14.80
CA ARG A 27 4.57 11.56 15.65
C ARG A 27 4.52 13.04 15.22
N PRO A 28 5.62 13.69 14.84
CA PRO A 28 5.56 15.08 14.36
C PRO A 28 4.76 15.28 13.08
N ASP A 29 4.59 14.22 12.28
CA ASP A 29 3.89 14.24 11.00
C ASP A 29 2.41 13.80 11.15
N TRP A 30 1.94 13.58 12.38
CA TRP A 30 0.61 13.03 12.68
C TRP A 30 -0.24 13.98 13.52
N THR A 31 -1.46 14.22 13.08
CA THR A 31 -2.44 15.08 13.76
C THR A 31 -3.66 14.34 14.33
N GLY A 32 -3.77 13.03 14.05
CA GLY A 32 -4.86 12.18 14.52
C GLY A 32 -4.59 11.53 15.89
N SER A 33 -5.46 10.58 16.26
CA SER A 33 -5.28 9.81 17.48
C SER A 33 -4.05 8.90 17.41
N GLU A 34 -3.46 8.55 18.56
CA GLU A 34 -2.34 7.61 18.61
C GLU A 34 -2.75 6.20 18.14
N THR A 35 -3.98 5.78 18.42
CA THR A 35 -4.53 4.51 17.94
C THR A 35 -4.55 4.45 16.42
N ASP A 36 -5.03 5.52 15.75
CA ASP A 36 -5.04 5.57 14.29
C ASP A 36 -3.63 5.62 13.71
N ARG A 37 -2.71 6.32 14.38
CA ARG A 37 -1.30 6.36 13.98
C ARG A 37 -0.68 4.97 13.96
N LEU A 38 -0.95 4.15 14.96
CA LEU A 38 -0.44 2.77 15.05
C LEU A 38 -1.04 1.83 13.98
N HIS A 39 -2.16 2.22 13.36
CA HIS A 39 -2.75 1.51 12.22
C HIS A 39 -2.37 2.11 10.86
N THR A 40 -1.58 3.17 10.85
CA THR A 40 -1.20 3.89 9.64
C THR A 40 0.27 3.68 9.35
N ARG A 41 0.58 3.39 8.10
CA ARG A 41 1.93 3.09 7.62
C ARG A 41 2.54 4.30 6.93
N GLN A 42 3.83 4.48 7.09
CA GLN A 42 4.57 5.50 6.36
C GLN A 42 4.70 5.10 4.90
N ALA A 43 4.46 6.06 4.01
CA ALA A 43 4.67 5.90 2.59
C ALA A 43 5.54 7.04 2.03
N LEU A 44 6.30 6.73 0.98
CA LEU A 44 7.28 7.61 0.39
C LEU A 44 7.03 7.75 -1.11
N ILE A 45 7.26 8.95 -1.63
CA ILE A 45 7.22 9.24 -3.08
C ILE A 45 8.60 9.70 -3.49
N PHE A 46 9.25 8.93 -4.34
CA PHE A 46 10.53 9.26 -4.95
C PHE A 46 10.32 9.88 -6.34
N GLY A 47 11.31 10.63 -6.81
CA GLY A 47 11.36 11.12 -8.18
C GLY A 47 11.44 9.97 -9.21
N ARG A 48 11.53 10.35 -10.50
CA ARG A 48 11.67 9.39 -11.60
C ARG A 48 12.97 8.59 -11.56
N ASP A 49 13.99 9.15 -10.95
CA ASP A 49 15.24 8.47 -10.62
C ASP A 49 15.39 8.44 -9.09
N PRO A 50 15.09 7.32 -8.45
CA PRO A 50 15.22 7.20 -7.00
C PRO A 50 16.69 7.24 -6.53
N THR A 51 17.66 7.09 -7.45
CA THR A 51 19.09 7.13 -7.15
C THR A 51 19.69 8.53 -7.24
N ALA A 52 18.97 9.50 -7.83
CA ALA A 52 19.46 10.88 -8.00
C ALA A 52 19.68 11.64 -6.69
N GLY A 53 19.32 11.04 -5.56
CA GLY A 53 19.41 11.65 -4.24
C GLY A 53 18.23 12.60 -3.95
N GLY A 54 18.25 13.19 -2.76
CA GLY A 54 17.17 14.05 -2.27
C GLY A 54 16.21 13.31 -1.35
N ALA A 55 15.53 14.08 -0.50
CA ALA A 55 14.55 13.51 0.42
C ALA A 55 13.24 13.18 -0.32
N PRO A 56 12.70 11.97 -0.17
CA PRO A 56 11.40 11.65 -0.75
C PRO A 56 10.28 12.46 -0.07
N ALA A 57 9.23 12.76 -0.83
CA ALA A 57 8.00 13.25 -0.25
C ALA A 57 7.34 12.14 0.59
N ARG A 58 6.60 12.52 1.63
CA ARG A 58 5.98 11.58 2.57
C ARG A 58 4.48 11.73 2.57
N PHE A 59 3.79 10.61 2.62
CA PHE A 59 2.37 10.53 2.91
C PHE A 59 2.10 9.38 3.88
N ALA A 60 0.87 9.22 4.29
CA ALA A 60 0.46 8.15 5.18
C ALA A 60 -0.54 7.22 4.47
N TYR A 61 -0.43 5.93 4.69
CA TYR A 61 -1.39 4.93 4.23
C TYR A 61 -2.09 4.29 5.41
N THR A 62 -3.42 4.32 5.42
CA THR A 62 -4.24 3.61 6.40
C THR A 62 -4.93 2.43 5.71
N PRO A 63 -4.53 1.18 6.00
CA PRO A 63 -5.16 -0.03 5.47
C PRO A 63 -6.63 -0.12 5.85
N TYR A 64 -7.42 -0.83 5.06
CA TYR A 64 -8.79 -1.17 5.43
C TYR A 64 -8.79 -2.28 6.50
N GLY A 65 -9.14 -1.91 7.73
CA GLY A 65 -9.10 -2.81 8.89
C GLY A 65 -7.68 -2.98 9.46
N ARG A 66 -7.45 -4.07 10.16
CA ARG A 66 -6.14 -4.37 10.81
C ARG A 66 -5.35 -5.36 9.96
N TYR A 67 -4.80 -4.86 8.88
CA TYR A 67 -3.97 -5.57 7.92
C TYR A 67 -2.71 -4.77 7.68
N ASP A 68 -1.67 -5.43 7.21
CA ASP A 68 -0.39 -4.81 6.88
C ASP A 68 -0.16 -4.87 5.36
N PRO A 69 0.30 -3.78 4.73
CA PRO A 69 0.58 -3.78 3.31
C PRO A 69 1.77 -4.69 3.00
N SER A 70 1.60 -5.61 2.07
CA SER A 70 2.66 -6.51 1.60
C SER A 70 3.16 -6.14 0.21
N ASP A 71 2.30 -5.58 -0.66
CA ASP A 71 2.73 -5.10 -1.96
C ASP A 71 1.78 -4.01 -2.51
N VAL A 72 2.23 -3.29 -3.54
CA VAL A 72 1.49 -2.21 -4.18
C VAL A 72 1.75 -2.18 -5.69
N THR A 73 0.71 -1.96 -6.48
CA THR A 73 0.82 -1.70 -7.93
C THR A 73 0.04 -0.46 -8.32
N ALA A 74 0.45 0.20 -9.42
CA ALA A 74 -0.20 1.40 -9.91
C ALA A 74 -1.13 1.08 -11.09
N LEU A 75 -2.33 1.62 -11.04
CA LEU A 75 -3.28 1.59 -12.16
C LEU A 75 -2.91 2.65 -13.22
N PRO A 76 -3.34 2.48 -14.49
CA PRO A 76 -3.06 3.44 -15.55
C PRO A 76 -3.53 4.87 -15.27
N ASN A 77 -4.57 5.05 -14.45
CA ASN A 77 -5.09 6.35 -14.06
C ASN A 77 -4.32 6.99 -12.88
N GLY A 78 -3.32 6.28 -12.32
CA GLY A 78 -2.50 6.74 -11.19
C GLY A 78 -3.05 6.39 -9.81
N ASP A 79 -4.21 5.73 -9.70
CA ASP A 79 -4.64 5.12 -8.44
C ASP A 79 -3.71 3.95 -8.11
N LEU A 80 -3.67 3.57 -6.84
CA LEU A 80 -2.91 2.40 -6.40
C LEU A 80 -3.84 1.28 -5.97
N LEU A 81 -3.43 0.05 -6.23
CA LEU A 81 -3.93 -1.13 -5.55
C LEU A 81 -2.89 -1.59 -4.56
N VAL A 82 -3.30 -1.80 -3.32
CA VAL A 82 -2.45 -2.30 -2.24
C VAL A 82 -2.95 -3.67 -1.84
N LEU A 83 -2.03 -4.62 -1.79
CA LEU A 83 -2.26 -5.93 -1.19
C LEU A 83 -1.99 -5.80 0.30
N ASP A 84 -3.04 -5.90 1.10
CA ASP A 84 -2.96 -5.88 2.56
C ASP A 84 -3.09 -7.31 3.09
N ARG A 85 -2.15 -7.74 3.92
CA ARG A 85 -2.07 -9.09 4.49
C ARG A 85 -2.50 -9.10 5.96
N GLY A 86 -3.27 -10.09 6.34
CA GLY A 86 -3.66 -10.33 7.73
C GLY A 86 -3.32 -11.74 8.16
N PHE A 87 -2.85 -11.86 9.39
CA PHE A 87 -2.60 -13.16 10.03
C PHE A 87 -3.43 -13.30 11.30
N ARG A 88 -4.07 -14.46 11.46
CA ARG A 88 -4.79 -14.85 12.68
C ARG A 88 -4.34 -16.24 13.15
N LEU A 89 -4.19 -16.39 14.43
CA LEU A 89 -3.93 -17.70 15.05
C LEU A 89 -5.15 -18.62 14.93
N PRO A 90 -4.96 -19.95 14.78
CA PRO A 90 -3.72 -20.65 14.47
C PRO A 90 -3.51 -20.78 12.94
N PHE A 91 -2.55 -20.08 12.36
CA PHE A 91 -2.11 -20.22 10.95
C PHE A 91 -3.15 -19.86 9.88
N ARG A 92 -4.01 -18.87 10.12
CA ARG A 92 -4.97 -18.40 9.14
C ARG A 92 -4.47 -17.10 8.50
N PHE A 93 -4.09 -17.18 7.23
CA PHE A 93 -3.80 -16.03 6.41
C PHE A 93 -5.08 -15.54 5.73
N SER A 94 -5.16 -14.27 5.51
CA SER A 94 -6.16 -13.62 4.66
C SER A 94 -5.54 -12.41 4.00
N ALA A 95 -6.02 -12.06 2.82
CA ALA A 95 -5.55 -10.88 2.13
C ALA A 95 -6.72 -9.99 1.72
N ARG A 96 -6.43 -8.72 1.56
CA ARG A 96 -7.35 -7.71 1.03
C ARG A 96 -6.68 -6.92 -0.06
N ILE A 97 -7.45 -6.56 -1.07
CA ILE A 97 -7.02 -5.61 -2.07
C ILE A 97 -7.74 -4.31 -1.79
N SER A 98 -6.98 -3.27 -1.50
CA SER A 98 -7.47 -1.93 -1.23
C SER A 98 -7.06 -0.99 -2.35
N ARG A 99 -7.93 -0.04 -2.71
CA ARG A 99 -7.63 1.01 -3.69
C ARG A 99 -7.40 2.34 -2.99
N ILE A 100 -6.35 3.04 -3.39
CA ILE A 100 -6.05 4.42 -3.01
C ILE A 100 -6.30 5.33 -4.21
N ASP A 101 -7.03 6.42 -4.01
CA ASP A 101 -7.21 7.46 -5.03
C ASP A 101 -5.87 8.21 -5.26
N ARG A 102 -5.52 8.43 -6.52
CA ARG A 102 -4.30 9.16 -6.92
C ARG A 102 -4.16 10.53 -6.25
N ARG A 103 -5.27 11.19 -5.92
CA ARG A 103 -5.27 12.51 -5.26
C ARG A 103 -4.72 12.46 -3.83
N ASP A 104 -4.76 11.29 -3.21
CA ASP A 104 -4.24 11.08 -1.86
C ASP A 104 -2.79 10.59 -1.89
N VAL A 105 -2.25 10.24 -3.06
CA VAL A 105 -0.83 9.90 -3.27
C VAL A 105 -0.03 11.19 -3.44
N ALA A 106 0.04 11.99 -2.39
CA ALA A 106 0.70 13.29 -2.39
C ALA A 106 1.27 13.63 -1.00
N ALA A 107 2.28 14.52 -0.99
CA ALA A 107 2.93 14.96 0.24
C ALA A 107 1.95 15.45 1.31
N GLY A 108 2.10 14.96 2.54
CA GLY A 108 1.29 15.36 3.69
C GLY A 108 -0.15 14.80 3.72
N ARG A 109 -0.53 13.98 2.75
CA ARG A 109 -1.87 13.37 2.70
C ARG A 109 -1.95 12.10 3.56
N ILE A 110 -3.17 11.78 3.96
CA ILE A 110 -3.51 10.48 4.57
C ILE A 110 -4.41 9.74 3.58
N ALA A 111 -3.82 8.74 2.94
CA ALA A 111 -4.52 7.89 1.99
C ALA A 111 -5.20 6.75 2.73
N LYS A 112 -6.51 6.65 2.62
CA LYS A 112 -7.29 5.55 3.20
C LYS A 112 -7.58 4.50 2.15
N GLY A 113 -7.20 3.25 2.44
CA GLY A 113 -7.52 2.11 1.59
C GLY A 113 -9.04 1.87 1.53
N ARG A 114 -9.60 1.86 0.32
CA ARG A 114 -10.98 1.45 0.06
C ARG A 114 -10.99 0.00 -0.39
N LEU A 115 -11.66 -0.87 0.37
CA LEU A 115 -11.72 -2.30 0.07
C LEU A 115 -12.31 -2.56 -1.33
N ILE A 116 -11.58 -3.34 -2.13
CA ILE A 116 -12.00 -3.84 -3.45
C ILE A 116 -12.35 -5.33 -3.39
N ALA A 117 -11.49 -6.13 -2.74
CA ALA A 117 -11.69 -7.57 -2.62
C ALA A 117 -11.13 -8.09 -1.30
N THR A 118 -11.68 -9.20 -0.85
CA THR A 118 -11.15 -9.99 0.27
C THR A 118 -10.87 -11.40 -0.23
N ILE A 119 -9.67 -11.90 0.07
CA ILE A 119 -9.22 -13.25 -0.24
C ILE A 119 -9.12 -13.98 1.09
N ASP A 120 -10.13 -14.78 1.39
CA ASP A 120 -10.27 -15.57 2.63
C ASP A 120 -11.06 -16.84 2.30
N ALA A 121 -11.14 -17.79 3.23
CA ALA A 121 -11.92 -19.01 3.03
C ALA A 121 -13.36 -18.70 2.52
N PRO A 122 -13.93 -19.49 1.58
CA PRO A 122 -13.44 -20.76 1.04
C PRO A 122 -12.47 -20.64 -0.15
N LEU A 123 -12.03 -19.44 -0.52
CA LEU A 123 -11.02 -19.25 -1.55
C LEU A 123 -9.66 -19.79 -1.07
N ILE A 124 -8.79 -20.11 -2.01
CA ILE A 124 -7.39 -20.40 -1.68
C ILE A 124 -6.85 -19.15 -0.98
N HIS A 125 -6.40 -19.33 0.23
CA HIS A 125 -5.82 -18.27 1.04
C HIS A 125 -4.44 -18.73 1.51
N ASP A 126 -3.45 -17.92 1.21
CA ASP A 126 -2.05 -18.15 1.51
C ASP A 126 -1.39 -16.83 1.91
N ASN A 127 -0.11 -16.88 2.14
CA ASN A 127 0.72 -15.72 2.39
C ASN A 127 1.02 -15.01 1.05
N PHE A 128 0.05 -14.27 0.52
CA PHE A 128 0.24 -13.50 -0.72
C PHE A 128 1.22 -12.36 -0.48
N GLU A 129 2.23 -12.26 -1.34
CA GLU A 129 3.32 -11.28 -1.20
C GLU A 129 3.48 -10.37 -2.42
N GLY A 130 2.71 -10.59 -3.49
CA GLY A 130 2.80 -9.80 -4.71
C GLY A 130 1.44 -9.47 -5.31
N ILE A 131 1.34 -8.29 -5.90
CA ILE A 131 0.19 -7.84 -6.69
C ILE A 131 0.70 -7.10 -7.94
N ASP A 132 0.15 -7.44 -9.09
CA ASP A 132 0.42 -6.71 -10.32
C ASP A 132 -0.86 -6.56 -11.16
N THR A 133 -0.81 -5.68 -12.16
CA THR A 133 -1.95 -5.45 -13.06
C THR A 133 -1.53 -5.40 -14.51
N THR A 134 -2.36 -6.01 -15.36
CA THR A 134 -2.26 -5.90 -16.83
C THR A 134 -3.56 -5.35 -17.41
N ILE A 135 -3.49 -4.82 -18.62
CA ILE A 135 -4.67 -4.43 -19.39
C ILE A 135 -4.86 -5.45 -20.50
N GLU A 136 -5.96 -6.18 -20.46
CA GLU A 136 -6.31 -7.20 -21.46
C GLU A 136 -7.71 -6.91 -22.00
N ASN A 137 -7.82 -6.74 -23.33
CA ASN A 137 -9.08 -6.42 -24.00
C ASN A 137 -9.83 -5.23 -23.37
N GLY A 138 -9.11 -4.21 -22.90
CA GLY A 138 -9.68 -3.04 -22.25
C GLY A 138 -10.11 -3.21 -20.78
N ALA A 139 -9.93 -4.40 -20.21
CA ALA A 139 -10.17 -4.69 -18.80
C ALA A 139 -8.87 -4.70 -18.00
N THR A 140 -8.91 -4.23 -16.77
CA THR A 140 -7.80 -4.39 -15.83
C THR A 140 -7.87 -5.77 -15.19
N ILE A 141 -6.85 -6.57 -15.40
CA ILE A 141 -6.67 -7.87 -14.74
C ILE A 141 -5.69 -7.68 -13.57
N VAL A 142 -6.02 -8.27 -12.45
CA VAL A 142 -5.17 -8.27 -11.24
C VAL A 142 -4.60 -9.67 -11.06
N TRP A 143 -3.30 -9.72 -10.86
CA TRP A 143 -2.52 -10.96 -10.67
C TRP A 143 -1.98 -11.04 -9.24
#